data_71caf78b4079414ee5ba734ea57dc75f
#
_entry.id   71caf78b4079414ee5ba734ea57dc75f
#
_cell.length_a   1.000
_cell.length_b   1.000
_cell.length_c   1.000
_cell.angle_alpha   90.00
_cell.angle_beta   90.00
_cell.angle_gamma   90.00
#
_symmetry.space_group_name_H-M   'P 1'
#
loop_
_entity.id
_entity.type
_entity.pdbx_description
1 polymer ?
#
loop_
_entity_poly.entity_id
_entity_poly.type
_entity_poly.pdbx_seq_one_letter_code
_entity_poly.pdbx_strand_id
1 'polypeptide(L)'
;MDASVVSRAGMAYAHELSFMLCFAALTAERFLIRANPDRSTATKLIITDVVYGLAALTLLGSGVLRVLYFGQGADFYTENPLFWWKVGIYLSAGALSLYPTITYVLWAIPLRKGETPNFSAAAAQRIGWVINLELLAFATLPFMASLMARGVGSGG
;
A
#
# COMPACT_ATOMS: atom_id res chain seq x y z
N MET A 1 6.26 -28.61 16.60
CA MET A 1 5.46 -27.43 16.20
C MET A 1 4.71 -27.83 14.95
N ASP A 2 3.39 -27.72 14.97
CA ASP A 2 2.56 -28.17 13.84
C ASP A 2 2.86 -27.30 12.59
N ALA A 3 3.13 -27.95 11.44
CA ALA A 3 3.44 -27.26 10.18
C ALA A 3 2.33 -26.29 9.75
N SER A 4 1.07 -26.59 10.09
CA SER A 4 -0.07 -25.71 9.82
C SER A 4 -0.01 -24.40 10.63
N VAL A 5 0.46 -24.44 11.86
CA VAL A 5 0.61 -23.24 12.72
C VAL A 5 1.73 -22.37 12.20
N VAL A 6 2.86 -22.95 11.79
CA VAL A 6 4.00 -22.21 11.23
C VAL A 6 3.62 -21.51 9.93
N SER A 7 2.90 -22.18 9.03
CA SER A 7 2.49 -21.59 7.75
C SER A 7 1.47 -20.46 7.93
N ARG A 8 0.52 -20.59 8.87
CA ARG A 8 -0.42 -19.51 9.22
C ARG A 8 0.30 -18.29 9.80
N ALA A 9 1.23 -18.52 10.73
CA ALA A 9 2.03 -17.45 11.32
C ALA A 9 2.91 -16.75 10.27
N GLY A 10 3.54 -17.50 9.38
CA GLY A 10 4.35 -16.97 8.28
C GLY A 10 3.53 -16.11 7.31
N MET A 11 2.31 -16.56 6.94
CA MET A 11 1.42 -15.80 6.08
C MET A 11 0.91 -14.52 6.75
N ALA A 12 0.59 -14.58 8.04
CA ALA A 12 0.22 -13.39 8.82
C ALA A 12 1.37 -12.39 8.88
N TYR A 13 2.58 -12.87 9.17
CA TYR A 13 3.78 -12.04 9.21
C TYR A 13 4.08 -11.36 7.86
N ALA A 14 4.01 -12.11 6.75
CA ALA A 14 4.20 -11.56 5.42
C ALA A 14 3.19 -10.44 5.10
N HIS A 15 1.92 -10.63 5.48
CA HIS A 15 0.86 -9.65 5.32
C HIS A 15 1.13 -8.37 6.14
N GLU A 16 1.46 -8.52 7.41
CA GLU A 16 1.74 -7.38 8.29
C GLU A 16 3.01 -6.64 7.89
N LEU A 17 4.08 -7.36 7.52
CA LEU A 17 5.31 -6.75 7.03
C LEU A 17 5.07 -5.96 5.74
N SER A 18 4.30 -6.51 4.81
CA SER A 18 3.94 -5.81 3.57
C SER A 18 3.13 -4.54 3.84
N PHE A 19 2.21 -4.59 4.81
CA PHE A 19 1.49 -3.40 5.26
C PHE A 19 2.43 -2.31 5.81
N MET A 20 3.36 -2.69 6.68
CA MET A 20 4.35 -1.76 7.23
C MET A 20 5.25 -1.16 6.14
N LEU A 21 5.67 -1.97 5.15
CA LEU A 21 6.47 -1.51 4.02
C LEU A 21 5.70 -0.52 3.13
N CYS A 22 4.41 -0.78 2.85
CA CYS A 22 3.57 0.18 2.12
C CYS A 22 3.50 1.53 2.84
N PHE A 23 3.23 1.52 4.15
CA PHE A 23 3.12 2.74 4.93
C PHE A 23 4.47 3.49 5.00
N ALA A 24 5.57 2.78 5.19
CA ALA A 24 6.91 3.36 5.21
C ALA A 24 7.31 3.95 3.85
N ALA A 25 7.03 3.25 2.74
CA ALA A 25 7.31 3.73 1.40
C ALA A 25 6.51 5.00 1.07
N LEU A 26 5.19 5.01 1.30
CA LEU A 26 4.36 6.21 1.12
C LEU A 26 4.86 7.40 1.97
N THR A 27 5.28 7.14 3.20
CA THR A 27 5.86 8.15 4.07
C THR A 27 7.15 8.72 3.49
N ALA A 28 8.04 7.85 3.00
CA ALA A 28 9.28 8.27 2.36
C ALA A 28 9.01 9.10 1.09
N GLU A 29 8.08 8.67 0.23
CA GLU A 29 7.67 9.44 -0.95
C GLU A 29 7.13 10.81 -0.58
N ARG A 30 6.30 10.89 0.47
CA ARG A 30 5.73 12.15 0.93
C ARG A 30 6.80 13.16 1.34
N PHE A 31 7.90 12.71 1.92
CA PHE A 31 9.03 13.58 2.27
C PHE A 31 9.95 13.90 1.08
N LEU A 32 10.01 13.02 0.10
CA LEU A 32 10.87 13.19 -1.07
C LEU A 32 10.24 14.04 -2.18
N ILE A 33 8.89 14.02 -2.32
CA ILE A 33 8.21 14.70 -3.43
C ILE A 33 8.37 16.21 -3.36
N ARG A 34 8.90 16.79 -4.44
CA ARG A 34 9.13 18.23 -4.61
C ARG A 34 9.17 18.62 -6.09
N ALA A 35 9.05 19.93 -6.36
CA ALA A 35 9.21 20.47 -7.70
C ALA A 35 10.65 20.31 -8.18
N ASN A 36 10.81 20.00 -9.47
CA ASN A 36 12.11 19.87 -10.13
C ASN A 36 13.10 19.04 -9.30
N PRO A 37 12.78 17.77 -8.98
CA PRO A 37 13.66 16.96 -8.17
C PRO A 37 15.00 16.75 -8.89
N ASP A 38 16.09 16.82 -8.16
CA ASP A 38 17.40 16.44 -8.67
C ASP A 38 17.43 14.94 -9.00
N ARG A 39 18.42 14.51 -9.75
CA ARG A 39 18.55 13.12 -10.22
C ARG A 39 18.51 12.11 -9.08
N SER A 40 19.16 12.41 -7.97
CA SER A 40 19.19 11.55 -6.78
C SER A 40 17.79 11.38 -6.17
N THR A 41 17.07 12.48 -5.97
CA THR A 41 15.71 12.46 -5.43
C THR A 41 14.74 11.75 -6.36
N ALA A 42 14.79 12.02 -7.67
CA ALA A 42 13.95 11.35 -8.65
C ALA A 42 14.18 9.83 -8.65
N THR A 43 15.45 9.40 -8.60
CA THR A 43 15.81 7.97 -8.52
C THR A 43 15.29 7.33 -7.23
N LYS A 44 15.42 8.02 -6.09
CA LYS A 44 14.89 7.53 -4.80
C LYS A 44 13.37 7.38 -4.84
N LEU A 45 12.65 8.34 -5.43
CA LEU A 45 11.20 8.25 -5.60
C LEU A 45 10.80 7.03 -6.44
N ILE A 46 11.47 6.80 -7.58
CA ILE A 46 11.21 5.60 -8.41
C ILE A 46 11.45 4.31 -7.61
N ILE A 47 12.56 4.22 -6.88
CA ILE A 47 12.88 3.01 -6.09
C ILE A 47 11.86 2.80 -4.98
N THR A 48 11.47 3.87 -4.29
CA THR A 48 10.49 3.81 -3.20
C THR A 48 9.11 3.38 -3.71
N ASP A 49 8.69 3.89 -4.87
CA ASP A 49 7.43 3.51 -5.51
C ASP A 49 7.44 2.03 -5.96
N VAL A 50 8.56 1.54 -6.47
CA VAL A 50 8.72 0.10 -6.78
C VAL A 50 8.59 -0.75 -5.51
N VAL A 51 9.20 -0.34 -4.40
CA VAL A 51 9.07 -1.02 -3.11
C VAL A 51 7.61 -1.00 -2.64
N TYR A 52 6.94 0.16 -2.75
CA TYR A 52 5.52 0.29 -2.46
C TYR A 52 4.67 -0.67 -3.30
N GLY A 53 4.85 -0.68 -4.61
CA GLY A 53 4.09 -1.52 -5.54
C GLY A 53 4.26 -3.01 -5.26
N LEU A 54 5.50 -3.48 -5.01
CA LEU A 54 5.77 -4.87 -4.64
C LEU A 54 5.15 -5.24 -3.28
N ALA A 55 5.27 -4.35 -2.30
CA ALA A 55 4.66 -4.54 -0.99
C ALA A 55 3.12 -4.57 -1.08
N ALA A 56 2.52 -3.68 -1.88
CA ALA A 56 1.07 -3.66 -2.09
C ALA A 56 0.57 -4.95 -2.76
N LEU A 57 1.24 -5.42 -3.80
CA LEU A 57 0.88 -6.70 -4.43
C LEU A 57 1.01 -7.87 -3.46
N THR A 58 2.05 -7.89 -2.63
CA THR A 58 2.24 -8.92 -1.60
C THR A 58 1.16 -8.83 -0.52
N LEU A 59 0.79 -7.61 -0.11
CA LEU A 59 -0.29 -7.36 0.85
C LEU A 59 -1.63 -7.88 0.32
N LEU A 60 -1.95 -7.61 -0.96
CA LEU A 60 -3.15 -8.11 -1.60
C LEU A 60 -3.14 -9.64 -1.68
N GLY A 61 -2.08 -10.23 -2.23
CA GLY A 61 -1.97 -11.68 -2.41
C GLY A 61 -2.02 -12.43 -1.06
N SER A 62 -1.26 -11.98 -0.08
CA SER A 62 -1.30 -12.56 1.27
C SER A 62 -2.67 -12.37 1.95
N GLY A 63 -3.34 -11.23 1.72
CA GLY A 63 -4.69 -10.98 2.19
C GLY A 63 -5.70 -11.99 1.64
N VAL A 64 -5.68 -12.24 0.33
CA VAL A 64 -6.53 -13.25 -0.33
C VAL A 64 -6.23 -14.64 0.21
N LEU A 65 -4.96 -15.02 0.31
CA LEU A 65 -4.56 -16.32 0.85
C LEU A 65 -4.99 -16.51 2.31
N ARG A 66 -4.96 -15.46 3.13
CA ARG A 66 -5.46 -15.50 4.51
C ARG A 66 -6.96 -15.73 4.57
N VAL A 67 -7.73 -15.10 3.69
CA VAL A 67 -9.18 -15.33 3.62
C VAL A 67 -9.48 -16.78 3.24
N LEU A 68 -8.80 -17.32 2.24
CA LEU A 68 -9.13 -18.64 1.66
C LEU A 68 -8.55 -19.80 2.44
N TYR A 69 -7.32 -19.68 2.99
CA TYR A 69 -6.57 -20.85 3.48
C TYR A 69 -5.93 -20.69 4.87
N PHE A 70 -5.50 -19.47 5.22
CA PHE A 70 -4.62 -19.27 6.37
C PHE A 70 -5.26 -18.45 7.51
N GLY A 71 -6.49 -17.97 7.34
CA GLY A 71 -7.21 -17.16 8.31
C GLY A 71 -8.26 -17.95 9.10
N GLN A 72 -9.34 -17.26 9.45
CA GLN A 72 -10.45 -17.78 10.28
C GLN A 72 -11.57 -18.44 9.46
N GLY A 73 -11.36 -18.65 8.17
CA GLY A 73 -12.36 -19.15 7.22
C GLY A 73 -13.01 -18.01 6.41
N ALA A 74 -13.43 -18.34 5.20
CA ALA A 74 -13.96 -17.33 4.26
C ALA A 74 -15.18 -16.61 4.83
N ASP A 75 -16.10 -17.34 5.45
CA ASP A 75 -17.35 -16.80 5.98
C ASP A 75 -17.13 -15.72 7.04
N PHE A 76 -16.12 -15.91 7.92
CA PHE A 76 -15.73 -14.89 8.92
C PHE A 76 -15.44 -13.53 8.29
N TYR A 77 -14.83 -13.53 7.10
CA TYR A 77 -14.49 -12.30 6.38
C TYR A 77 -15.65 -11.81 5.53
N THR A 78 -16.24 -12.68 4.69
CA THR A 78 -17.20 -12.26 3.66
C THR A 78 -18.56 -11.86 4.20
N GLU A 79 -18.94 -12.38 5.36
CA GLU A 79 -20.19 -12.00 6.05
C GLU A 79 -20.03 -10.70 6.87
N ASN A 80 -18.79 -10.22 7.08
CA ASN A 80 -18.56 -9.00 7.85
C ASN A 80 -18.48 -7.77 6.94
N PRO A 81 -19.38 -6.77 7.09
CA PRO A 81 -19.37 -5.56 6.27
C PRO A 81 -18.06 -4.78 6.35
N LEU A 82 -17.37 -4.78 7.50
CA LEU A 82 -16.09 -4.09 7.67
C LEU A 82 -14.98 -4.68 6.77
N PHE A 83 -15.08 -5.96 6.42
CA PHE A 83 -14.15 -6.58 5.48
C PHE A 83 -14.27 -5.91 4.10
N TRP A 84 -15.47 -5.73 3.59
CA TRP A 84 -15.70 -5.11 2.29
C TRP A 84 -15.32 -3.64 2.27
N TRP A 85 -15.53 -2.92 3.38
CA TRP A 85 -15.02 -1.56 3.54
C TRP A 85 -13.49 -1.52 3.47
N LYS A 86 -12.80 -2.44 4.15
CA LYS A 86 -11.34 -2.56 4.06
C LYS A 86 -10.86 -2.82 2.64
N VAL A 87 -11.50 -3.76 1.94
CA VAL A 87 -11.18 -4.07 0.54
C VAL A 87 -11.39 -2.85 -0.33
N GLY A 88 -12.51 -2.15 -0.19
CA GLY A 88 -12.84 -0.93 -0.93
C GLY A 88 -11.82 0.20 -0.70
N ILE A 89 -11.46 0.46 0.57
CA ILE A 89 -10.45 1.46 0.93
C ILE A 89 -9.09 1.10 0.32
N TYR A 90 -8.68 -0.16 0.44
CA TYR A 90 -7.41 -0.64 -0.10
C TYR A 90 -7.34 -0.50 -1.62
N LEU A 91 -8.37 -0.94 -2.33
CA LEU A 91 -8.44 -0.82 -3.80
C LEU A 91 -8.50 0.64 -4.26
N SER A 92 -9.17 1.50 -3.50
CA SER A 92 -9.22 2.95 -3.78
C SER A 92 -7.84 3.59 -3.62
N ALA A 93 -7.10 3.23 -2.56
CA ALA A 93 -5.71 3.66 -2.39
C ALA A 93 -4.84 3.18 -3.56
N GLY A 94 -4.95 1.89 -3.95
CA GLY A 94 -4.23 1.35 -5.10
C GLY A 94 -4.58 2.04 -6.43
N ALA A 95 -5.82 2.45 -6.63
CA ALA A 95 -6.21 3.23 -7.81
C ALA A 95 -5.61 4.65 -7.79
N LEU A 96 -5.57 5.30 -6.62
CA LEU A 96 -4.95 6.61 -6.45
C LEU A 96 -3.43 6.55 -6.70
N SER A 97 -2.75 5.48 -6.26
CA SER A 97 -1.31 5.30 -6.44
C SER A 97 -0.86 5.20 -7.90
N LEU A 98 -1.78 4.87 -8.81
CA LEU A 98 -1.44 4.84 -10.24
C LEU A 98 -0.96 6.21 -10.77
N TYR A 99 -1.44 7.31 -10.20
CA TYR A 99 -1.02 8.64 -10.64
C TYR A 99 0.45 8.95 -10.30
N PRO A 100 0.93 8.83 -9.05
CA PRO A 100 2.35 8.96 -8.75
C PRO A 100 3.20 7.91 -9.47
N THR A 101 2.80 6.64 -9.45
CA THR A 101 3.54 5.54 -10.11
C THR A 101 3.78 5.82 -11.59
N ILE A 102 2.76 6.17 -12.36
CA ILE A 102 2.90 6.51 -13.79
C ILE A 102 3.84 7.70 -13.95
N THR A 103 3.71 8.71 -13.10
CA THR A 103 4.57 9.89 -13.13
C THR A 103 6.04 9.51 -12.94
N TYR A 104 6.34 8.69 -11.93
CA TYR A 104 7.71 8.28 -11.63
C TYR A 104 8.29 7.34 -12.69
N VAL A 105 7.49 6.45 -13.26
CA VAL A 105 7.90 5.60 -14.39
C VAL A 105 8.29 6.45 -15.59
N LEU A 106 7.54 7.51 -15.89
CA LEU A 106 7.86 8.43 -16.99
C LEU A 106 9.16 9.20 -16.76
N TRP A 107 9.56 9.44 -15.51
CA TRP A 107 10.84 10.09 -15.18
C TRP A 107 12.06 9.21 -15.52
N ALA A 108 11.87 7.91 -15.66
CA ALA A 108 12.95 7.04 -16.10
C ALA A 108 13.49 7.42 -17.49
N ILE A 109 12.67 8.05 -18.34
CA ILE A 109 13.05 8.46 -19.70
C ILE A 109 14.12 9.57 -19.68
N PRO A 110 13.89 10.76 -19.08
CA PRO A 110 14.90 11.81 -18.99
C PRO A 110 16.11 11.37 -18.16
N LEU A 111 15.91 10.61 -17.08
CA LEU A 111 17.00 10.13 -16.24
C LEU A 111 17.99 9.24 -16.99
N ARG A 112 17.52 8.39 -17.92
CA ARG A 112 18.40 7.58 -18.79
C ARG A 112 19.25 8.43 -19.73
N LYS A 113 18.77 9.63 -20.10
CA LYS A 113 19.50 10.60 -20.92
C LYS A 113 20.44 11.50 -20.11
N GLY A 114 20.51 11.33 -18.81
CA GLY A 114 21.31 12.19 -17.93
C GLY A 114 20.62 13.50 -17.53
N GLU A 115 19.35 13.68 -17.90
CA GLU A 115 18.54 14.85 -17.64
C GLU A 115 17.75 14.68 -16.33
N THR A 116 17.35 15.80 -15.71
CA THR A 116 16.43 15.81 -14.57
C THR A 116 15.00 15.97 -15.03
N PRO A 117 14.01 15.35 -14.33
CA PRO A 117 12.61 15.56 -14.67
C PRO A 117 12.20 17.02 -14.50
N ASN A 118 11.54 17.59 -15.50
CA ASN A 118 10.88 18.88 -15.35
C ASN A 118 9.51 18.66 -14.70
N PHE A 119 9.36 19.07 -13.45
CA PHE A 119 8.17 18.79 -12.66
C PHE A 119 7.71 20.01 -11.88
N SER A 120 6.50 20.49 -12.18
CA SER A 120 5.98 21.73 -11.61
C SER A 120 5.62 21.60 -10.12
N ALA A 121 5.67 22.71 -9.40
CA ALA A 121 5.25 22.78 -8.00
C ALA A 121 3.79 22.35 -7.81
N ALA A 122 2.90 22.72 -8.74
CA ALA A 122 1.50 22.30 -8.69
C ALA A 122 1.33 20.78 -8.85
N ALA A 123 2.13 20.14 -9.71
CA ALA A 123 2.10 18.70 -9.88
C ALA A 123 2.67 17.97 -8.64
N ALA A 124 3.76 18.47 -8.07
CA ALA A 124 4.32 17.96 -6.82
C ALA A 124 3.31 18.05 -5.66
N GLN A 125 2.60 19.17 -5.55
CA GLN A 125 1.55 19.36 -4.55
C GLN A 125 0.39 18.38 -4.74
N ARG A 126 -0.06 18.12 -5.98
CA ARG A 126 -1.12 17.15 -6.27
C ARG A 126 -0.71 15.74 -5.86
N ILE A 127 0.50 15.29 -6.21
CA ILE A 127 1.01 13.99 -5.76
C ILE A 127 1.10 13.95 -4.25
N GLY A 128 1.58 15.00 -3.60
CA GLY A 128 1.63 15.07 -2.14
C GLY A 128 0.26 14.91 -1.48
N TRP A 129 -0.80 15.46 -2.07
CA TRP A 129 -2.18 15.26 -1.59
C TRP A 129 -2.66 13.82 -1.81
N VAL A 130 -2.36 13.22 -2.95
CA VAL A 130 -2.68 11.80 -3.22
C VAL A 130 -2.03 10.92 -2.17
N ILE A 131 -0.73 11.07 -1.93
CA ILE A 131 0.00 10.31 -0.92
C ILE A 131 -0.59 10.52 0.48
N ASN A 132 -1.00 11.73 0.84
CA ASN A 132 -1.65 11.99 2.14
C ASN A 132 -2.97 11.22 2.28
N LEU A 133 -3.78 11.14 1.20
CA LEU A 133 -5.02 10.36 1.19
C LEU A 133 -4.73 8.86 1.31
N GLU A 134 -3.70 8.36 0.65
CA GLU A 134 -3.26 6.96 0.76
C GLU A 134 -2.78 6.65 2.18
N LEU A 135 -1.96 7.50 2.78
CA LEU A 135 -1.52 7.36 4.17
C LEU A 135 -2.71 7.32 5.15
N LEU A 136 -3.71 8.19 4.94
CA LEU A 136 -4.93 8.16 5.74
C LEU A 136 -5.69 6.85 5.54
N ALA A 137 -5.85 6.40 4.31
CA ALA A 137 -6.48 5.11 3.99
C ALA A 137 -5.75 3.97 4.69
N PHE A 138 -4.43 3.87 4.55
CA PHE A 138 -3.62 2.85 5.22
C PHE A 138 -3.71 2.93 6.75
N ALA A 139 -3.77 4.12 7.35
CA ALA A 139 -3.94 4.27 8.80
C ALA A 139 -5.29 3.73 9.31
N THR A 140 -6.34 3.76 8.49
CA THR A 140 -7.68 3.25 8.88
C THR A 140 -7.76 1.72 8.81
N LEU A 141 -6.99 1.05 7.96
CA LEU A 141 -7.08 -0.40 7.74
C LEU A 141 -6.81 -1.24 9.00
N PRO A 142 -5.76 -0.99 9.82
CA PRO A 142 -5.52 -1.74 11.05
C PRO A 142 -6.61 -1.50 12.09
N PHE A 143 -7.17 -0.29 12.15
CA PHE A 143 -8.27 0.01 13.05
C PHE A 143 -9.50 -0.84 12.72
N MET A 144 -9.88 -0.90 11.44
CA MET A 144 -10.99 -1.75 10.99
C MET A 144 -10.71 -3.24 11.24
N ALA A 145 -9.47 -3.70 11.01
CA ALA A 145 -9.07 -5.07 11.33
C ALA A 145 -9.21 -5.37 12.82
N SER A 146 -8.85 -4.41 13.67
CA SER A 146 -8.99 -4.51 15.13
C SER A 146 -10.46 -4.58 15.58
N LEU A 147 -11.36 -3.83 14.94
CA LEU A 147 -12.79 -3.90 15.21
C LEU A 147 -13.37 -5.26 14.81
N MET A 148 -13.02 -5.77 13.62
CA MET A 148 -13.44 -7.10 13.16
C MET A 148 -12.99 -8.21 14.14
N ALA A 149 -11.73 -8.15 14.58
CA ALA A 149 -11.18 -9.12 15.52
C ALA A 149 -11.91 -9.13 16.89
N ARG A 150 -12.64 -8.08 17.20
CA ARG A 150 -13.47 -7.95 18.43
C ARG A 150 -14.96 -8.23 18.18
N GLY A 151 -15.31 -8.78 17.01
CA GLY A 151 -16.68 -9.17 16.67
C GLY A 151 -17.57 -8.03 16.18
N VAL A 152 -17.01 -6.84 15.93
CA VAL A 152 -17.80 -5.75 15.32
C VAL A 152 -18.13 -6.11 13.89
N GLY A 153 -19.43 -6.06 13.54
CA GLY A 153 -19.93 -6.41 12.20
C GLY A 153 -20.16 -7.91 11.98
N SER A 154 -19.81 -8.80 12.90
CA SER A 154 -20.32 -10.16 12.88
C SER A 154 -21.78 -10.12 13.34
N GLY A 155 -22.72 -10.56 12.49
CA GLY A 155 -24.11 -10.74 12.87
C GLY A 155 -24.17 -11.67 14.10
N GLY A 156 -24.77 -11.16 15.19
CA GLY A 156 -25.03 -11.95 16.39
C GLY A 156 -26.06 -13.04 16.13
#